data_a775c8f46bf56a348be7ce49fac98b71
#
_entry.id   a775c8f46bf56a348be7ce49fac98b71
#
_cell.length_a   1.000
_cell.length_b   1.000
_cell.length_c   1.000
_cell.angle_alpha   90.00
_cell.angle_beta   90.00
_cell.angle_gamma   90.00
#
_symmetry.space_group_name_H-M   'P 1'
#
loop_
_entity.id
_entity.type
_entity.pdbx_description
1 polymer ?
#
loop_
_entity_poly.entity_id
_entity_poly.type
_entity_poly.pdbx_seq_one_letter_code
_entity_poly.pdbx_strand_id
1 'polypeptide(L)'
;MKVGLLYSRIRRDEKLLLSELRDRGHEVAKIDVRDEQFGLSEPPASFEGVDIVVDRCLATSRSLYITQFLDAYGIPVVNSATTADVCSDKVKNSLALARAGVPTPTTEVAFTTDSALEIVERFGYPCVIKPVVG
;
A
#
# COMPACT_ATOMS: atom_id res chain seq x y z
N MET A 1 18.50 12.63 7.70
CA MET A 1 17.04 12.70 7.47
C MET A 1 16.34 11.99 8.61
N LYS A 2 15.15 12.48 8.96
CA LYS A 2 14.23 11.79 9.88
C LYS A 2 13.20 11.01 9.05
N VAL A 3 13.25 9.70 9.14
CA VAL A 3 12.38 8.78 8.39
C VAL A 3 11.28 8.26 9.31
N GLY A 4 10.02 8.48 8.95
CA GLY A 4 8.88 7.87 9.62
C GLY A 4 8.67 6.44 9.12
N LEU A 5 8.75 5.44 9.99
CA LEU A 5 8.30 4.09 9.66
C LEU A 5 6.90 3.88 10.20
N LEU A 6 5.94 3.85 9.28
CA LEU A 6 4.54 3.64 9.57
C LEU A 6 4.23 2.15 9.63
N TYR A 7 3.65 1.67 10.71
CA TYR A 7 3.36 0.24 10.88
C TYR A 7 2.07 0.01 11.69
N SER A 8 1.50 -1.17 11.56
CA SER A 8 0.46 -1.70 12.46
C SER A 8 0.94 -2.92 13.25
N ARG A 9 2.08 -3.51 12.85
CA ARG A 9 2.75 -4.61 13.50
C ARG A 9 4.21 -4.65 13.06
N ILE A 10 5.13 -4.77 13.99
CA ILE A 10 6.56 -4.93 13.68
C ILE A 10 6.86 -6.42 13.50
N ARG A 11 7.18 -6.81 12.27
CA ARG A 11 7.60 -8.14 11.87
C ARG A 11 9.11 -8.13 11.60
N ARG A 12 9.64 -9.22 11.04
CA ARG A 12 11.05 -9.32 10.68
C ARG A 12 11.49 -8.25 9.68
N ASP A 13 10.66 -8.00 8.65
CA ASP A 13 10.96 -7.02 7.61
C ASP A 13 11.08 -5.61 8.17
N GLU A 14 10.13 -5.21 9.03
CA GLU A 14 10.17 -3.90 9.68
C GLU A 14 11.40 -3.75 10.60
N LYS A 15 11.81 -4.84 11.28
CA LYS A 15 13.05 -4.84 12.10
C LYS A 15 14.30 -4.64 11.24
N LEU A 16 14.37 -5.30 10.08
CA LEU A 16 15.49 -5.15 9.14
C LEU A 16 15.54 -3.73 8.57
N LEU A 17 14.41 -3.16 8.18
CA LEU A 17 14.32 -1.77 7.72
C LEU A 17 14.77 -0.78 8.81
N LEU A 18 14.31 -0.98 10.05
CA LEU A 18 14.72 -0.14 11.18
C LEU A 18 16.23 -0.19 11.42
N SER A 19 16.85 -1.38 11.32
CA SER A 19 18.30 -1.54 11.45
C SER A 19 19.01 -0.81 10.34
N GLU A 20 18.65 -1.11 9.09
CA GLU A 20 19.30 -0.55 7.89
C GLU A 20 19.22 0.98 7.84
N LEU A 21 18.06 1.55 8.18
CA LEU A 21 17.91 3.01 8.22
C LEU A 21 18.85 3.65 9.25
N ARG A 22 19.00 3.05 10.43
CA ARG A 22 19.90 3.55 11.48
C ARG A 22 21.36 3.38 11.09
N ASP A 23 21.73 2.23 10.51
CA ASP A 23 23.09 1.93 10.07
C ASP A 23 23.54 2.90 8.97
N ARG A 24 22.59 3.43 8.20
CA ARG A 24 22.81 4.52 7.22
C ARG A 24 22.79 5.93 7.83
N GLY A 25 22.67 6.05 9.14
CA GLY A 25 22.71 7.33 9.84
C GLY A 25 21.42 8.15 9.77
N HIS A 26 20.27 7.51 9.54
CA HIS A 26 18.98 8.17 9.58
C HIS A 26 18.39 8.14 10.99
N GLU A 27 17.77 9.24 11.40
CA GLU A 27 16.86 9.23 12.54
C GLU A 27 15.56 8.51 12.13
N VAL A 28 15.04 7.63 13.00
CA VAL A 28 13.83 6.87 12.67
C VAL A 28 12.75 7.08 13.70
N ALA A 29 11.65 7.71 13.29
CA ALA A 29 10.40 7.78 14.02
C ALA A 29 9.56 6.53 13.76
N LYS A 30 9.28 5.74 14.80
CA LYS A 30 8.37 4.59 14.70
C LYS A 30 6.95 5.06 14.96
N ILE A 31 6.07 4.95 13.98
CA ILE A 31 4.70 5.46 14.04
C ILE A 31 3.73 4.28 13.93
N ASP A 32 3.09 3.95 15.05
CA ASP A 32 2.03 2.93 15.08
C ASP A 32 0.71 3.56 14.67
N VAL A 33 0.21 3.19 13.50
CA VAL A 33 -1.03 3.78 12.96
C VAL A 33 -2.27 3.57 13.81
N ARG A 34 -2.22 2.64 14.75
CA ARG A 34 -3.37 2.36 15.63
C ARG A 34 -3.52 3.40 16.73
N ASP A 35 -2.43 4.10 17.03
CA ASP A 35 -2.38 5.12 18.08
C ASP A 35 -2.55 6.54 17.52
N GLU A 36 -2.59 6.67 16.17
CA GLU A 36 -2.64 7.97 15.49
C GLU A 36 -4.06 8.43 15.19
N GLN A 37 -4.26 9.73 15.27
CA GLN A 37 -5.51 10.41 14.91
C GLN A 37 -5.22 11.46 13.84
N PHE A 38 -5.81 11.31 12.66
CA PHE A 38 -5.59 12.19 11.51
C PHE A 38 -6.69 13.24 11.42
N GLY A 39 -6.32 14.52 11.47
CA GLY A 39 -7.21 15.65 11.22
C GLY A 39 -7.16 16.08 9.75
N LEU A 40 -8.14 16.86 9.29
CA LEU A 40 -8.13 17.33 7.88
C LEU A 40 -7.12 18.46 7.62
N SER A 41 -6.68 19.16 8.65
CA SER A 41 -5.86 20.36 8.50
C SER A 41 -4.39 20.16 8.86
N GLU A 42 -4.11 19.32 9.84
CA GLU A 42 -2.77 19.19 10.41
C GLU A 42 -2.41 17.72 10.68
N PRO A 43 -1.14 17.35 10.47
CA PRO A 43 -0.66 16.01 10.78
C PRO A 43 -0.62 15.79 12.30
N PRO A 44 -0.71 14.53 12.77
CA PRO A 44 -0.42 14.17 14.16
C PRO A 44 1.00 14.57 14.56
N ALA A 45 1.21 14.90 15.84
CA ALA A 45 2.52 15.33 16.36
C ALA A 45 3.65 14.31 16.15
N SER A 46 3.34 13.03 16.00
CA SER A 46 4.28 11.97 15.68
C SER A 46 5.00 12.14 14.34
N PHE A 47 4.44 12.97 13.44
CA PHE A 47 5.03 13.31 12.15
C PHE A 47 5.87 14.60 12.17
N GLU A 48 6.01 15.26 13.31
CA GLU A 48 6.78 16.49 13.42
C GLU A 48 8.25 16.27 13.01
N GLY A 49 8.70 17.07 12.05
CA GLY A 49 10.06 17.03 11.50
C GLY A 49 10.39 15.76 10.71
N VAL A 50 9.40 14.93 10.34
CA VAL A 50 9.61 13.78 9.46
C VAL A 50 9.79 14.27 8.02
N ASP A 51 10.91 13.87 7.41
CA ASP A 51 11.24 14.24 6.02
C ASP A 51 10.53 13.35 4.99
N ILE A 52 10.35 12.08 5.32
CA ILE A 52 9.73 11.07 4.46
C ILE A 52 9.15 9.93 5.30
N VAL A 53 8.07 9.36 4.84
CA VAL A 53 7.43 8.18 5.48
C VAL A 53 7.61 6.94 4.62
N VAL A 54 7.95 5.82 5.26
CA VAL A 54 7.91 4.48 4.66
C VAL A 54 6.69 3.76 5.22
N ASP A 55 5.71 3.50 4.36
CA ASP A 55 4.49 2.79 4.75
C ASP A 55 4.69 1.28 4.75
N ARG A 56 4.45 0.68 5.91
CA ARG A 56 4.52 -0.76 6.17
C ARG A 56 3.24 -1.29 6.84
N CYS A 57 2.13 -0.59 6.67
CA CYS A 57 0.84 -1.02 7.21
C CYS A 57 0.35 -2.29 6.53
N LEU A 58 -0.19 -3.22 7.33
CA LEU A 58 -0.73 -4.49 6.83
C LEU A 58 -2.14 -4.35 6.25
N ALA A 59 -2.95 -3.45 6.82
CA ALA A 59 -4.32 -3.24 6.40
C ALA A 59 -4.36 -2.28 5.20
N THR A 60 -4.68 -2.78 4.03
CA THR A 60 -4.72 -2.04 2.76
C THR A 60 -5.57 -0.76 2.83
N SER A 61 -6.79 -0.84 3.39
CA SER A 61 -7.66 0.33 3.52
C SER A 61 -7.07 1.41 4.42
N ARG A 62 -6.45 1.01 5.54
CA ARG A 62 -5.81 1.92 6.49
C ARG A 62 -4.60 2.62 5.85
N SER A 63 -3.74 1.84 5.20
CA SER A 63 -2.60 2.34 4.42
C SER A 63 -3.05 3.38 3.38
N LEU A 64 -4.08 3.06 2.60
CA LEU A 64 -4.59 3.95 1.56
C LEU A 64 -5.04 5.31 2.12
N TYR A 65 -5.85 5.32 3.18
CA TYR A 65 -6.32 6.58 3.77
C TYR A 65 -5.17 7.38 4.40
N ILE A 66 -4.25 6.73 5.09
CA ILE A 66 -3.12 7.40 5.71
C ILE A 66 -2.21 8.02 4.66
N THR A 67 -1.90 7.32 3.57
CA THR A 67 -1.09 7.90 2.48
C THR A 67 -1.78 9.10 1.82
N GLN A 68 -3.12 9.12 1.73
CA GLN A 68 -3.87 10.29 1.26
C GLN A 68 -3.78 11.47 2.24
N PHE A 69 -3.85 11.23 3.56
CA PHE A 69 -3.61 12.26 4.55
C PHE A 69 -2.20 12.82 4.48
N LEU A 70 -1.19 11.95 4.37
CA LEU A 70 0.21 12.38 4.25
C LEU A 70 0.43 13.22 2.99
N ASP A 71 -0.16 12.84 1.87
CA ASP A 71 -0.15 13.61 0.62
C ASP A 71 -0.78 15.00 0.81
N ALA A 72 -1.94 15.07 1.47
CA ALA A 72 -2.63 16.33 1.78
C ALA A 72 -1.82 17.24 2.73
N TYR A 73 -1.03 16.66 3.64
CA TYR A 73 -0.12 17.42 4.51
C TYR A 73 1.19 17.81 3.83
N GLY A 74 1.44 17.36 2.60
CA GLY A 74 2.71 17.56 1.89
C GLY A 74 3.87 16.74 2.46
N ILE A 75 3.60 15.67 3.18
CA ILE A 75 4.62 14.76 3.73
C ILE A 75 4.87 13.64 2.69
N PRO A 76 6.09 13.54 2.13
CA PRO A 76 6.41 12.50 1.16
C PRO A 76 6.26 11.10 1.76
N VAL A 77 5.68 10.19 0.99
CA VAL A 77 5.49 8.79 1.41
C VAL A 77 5.92 7.80 0.33
N VAL A 78 6.54 6.72 0.74
CA VAL A 78 6.90 5.58 -0.10
C VAL A 78 6.00 4.38 0.29
N ASN A 79 5.18 3.90 -0.62
CA ASN A 79 4.86 4.41 -1.96
C ASN A 79 3.88 5.60 -1.88
N SER A 80 3.80 6.39 -2.99
CA SER A 80 2.86 7.52 -3.05
C SER A 80 1.40 7.08 -2.91
N ALA A 81 0.51 8.00 -2.49
CA ALA A 81 -0.93 7.77 -2.37
C ALA A 81 -1.53 7.23 -3.68
N THR A 82 -1.13 7.77 -4.84
CA THR A 82 -1.57 7.30 -6.16
C THR A 82 -1.12 5.86 -6.42
N THR A 83 0.13 5.52 -6.10
CA THR A 83 0.64 4.15 -6.25
C THR A 83 -0.09 3.20 -5.30
N ALA A 84 -0.31 3.60 -4.05
CA ALA A 84 -1.05 2.81 -3.07
C ALA A 84 -2.48 2.53 -3.53
N ASP A 85 -3.19 3.53 -4.10
CA ASP A 85 -4.55 3.36 -4.63
C ASP A 85 -4.59 2.36 -5.79
N VAL A 86 -3.68 2.48 -6.76
CA VAL A 86 -3.62 1.55 -7.89
C VAL A 86 -3.24 0.14 -7.45
N CYS A 87 -2.24 -0.02 -6.59
CA CYS A 87 -1.74 -1.32 -6.17
C CYS A 87 -2.67 -2.04 -5.18
N SER A 88 -3.55 -1.32 -4.49
CA SER A 88 -4.53 -1.90 -3.55
C SER A 88 -5.68 -2.63 -4.24
N ASP A 89 -5.95 -2.28 -5.50
CA ASP A 89 -7.03 -2.81 -6.32
C ASP A 89 -6.45 -3.61 -7.49
N LYS A 90 -6.76 -4.91 -7.56
CA LYS A 90 -6.19 -5.80 -8.57
C LYS A 90 -6.66 -5.49 -9.98
N VAL A 91 -7.85 -4.92 -10.13
CA VAL A 91 -8.37 -4.48 -11.45
C VAL A 91 -7.63 -3.23 -11.91
N LYS A 92 -7.52 -2.21 -11.04
CA LYS A 92 -6.76 -0.99 -11.34
C LYS A 92 -5.31 -1.31 -11.71
N ASN A 93 -4.67 -2.21 -10.94
CA ASN A 93 -3.29 -2.64 -11.17
C ASN A 93 -3.15 -3.34 -12.53
N SER A 94 -4.00 -4.34 -12.82
CA SER A 94 -3.96 -5.06 -14.10
C SER A 94 -4.20 -4.12 -15.30
N LEU A 95 -5.15 -3.19 -15.18
CA LEU A 95 -5.40 -2.19 -16.22
C LEU A 95 -4.21 -1.23 -16.41
N ALA A 96 -3.56 -0.82 -15.32
CA ALA A 96 -2.37 0.05 -15.40
C ALA A 96 -1.21 -0.67 -16.10
N LEU A 97 -0.93 -1.92 -15.75
CA LEU A 97 0.11 -2.74 -16.39
C LEU A 97 -0.19 -2.95 -17.87
N ALA A 98 -1.44 -3.31 -18.23
CA ALA A 98 -1.84 -3.51 -19.61
C ALA A 98 -1.68 -2.24 -20.45
N ARG A 99 -2.09 -1.08 -19.92
CA ARG A 99 -1.92 0.23 -20.58
C ARG A 99 -0.45 0.61 -20.79
N ALA A 100 0.40 0.21 -19.87
CA ALA A 100 1.85 0.44 -19.95
C ALA A 100 2.57 -0.59 -20.85
N GLY A 101 1.88 -1.54 -21.45
CA GLY A 101 2.46 -2.61 -22.27
C GLY A 101 3.32 -3.60 -21.47
N VAL A 102 3.15 -3.67 -20.14
CA VAL A 102 3.86 -4.62 -19.30
C VAL A 102 3.21 -6.00 -19.46
N PRO A 103 3.96 -7.04 -19.78
CA PRO A 103 3.43 -8.41 -19.87
C PRO A 103 2.73 -8.82 -18.57
N THR A 104 1.47 -9.19 -18.67
CA THR A 104 0.67 -9.67 -17.54
C THR A 104 -0.07 -10.94 -17.93
N PRO A 105 -0.41 -11.82 -16.99
CA PRO A 105 -1.29 -12.94 -17.28
C PRO A 105 -2.65 -12.48 -17.81
N THR A 106 -3.26 -13.26 -18.67
CA THR A 106 -4.65 -13.01 -19.10
C THR A 106 -5.54 -12.92 -17.86
N THR A 107 -6.30 -11.85 -17.77
CA THR A 107 -7.11 -11.54 -16.59
C THR A 107 -8.52 -11.15 -17.01
N GLU A 108 -9.50 -11.74 -16.38
CA GLU A 108 -10.91 -11.36 -16.52
C GLU A 108 -11.53 -11.13 -15.16
N VAL A 109 -12.61 -10.37 -15.10
CA VAL A 109 -13.30 -9.99 -13.85
C VAL A 109 -14.76 -10.39 -13.97
N ALA A 110 -15.28 -11.05 -12.95
CA ALA A 110 -16.68 -11.40 -12.81
C ALA A 110 -17.30 -10.74 -11.59
N PHE A 111 -18.57 -10.41 -11.67
CA PHE A 111 -19.33 -9.82 -10.56
C PHE A 111 -20.39 -10.76 -9.99
N THR A 112 -20.55 -11.95 -10.58
CA THR A 112 -21.43 -13.01 -10.10
C THR A 112 -20.71 -14.35 -10.12
N THR A 113 -21.19 -15.31 -9.33
CA THR A 113 -20.63 -16.66 -9.29
C THR A 113 -20.77 -17.36 -10.65
N ASP A 114 -21.93 -17.22 -11.29
CA ASP A 114 -22.19 -17.88 -12.58
C ASP A 114 -21.23 -17.35 -13.66
N SER A 115 -21.06 -16.04 -13.76
CA SER A 115 -20.08 -15.45 -14.67
C SER A 115 -18.64 -15.86 -14.35
N ALA A 116 -18.30 -16.02 -13.08
CA ALA A 116 -16.97 -16.52 -12.69
C ALA A 116 -16.75 -17.98 -13.13
N LEU A 117 -17.76 -18.82 -13.02
CA LEU A 117 -17.69 -20.22 -13.47
C LEU A 117 -17.52 -20.31 -15.00
N GLU A 118 -18.27 -19.52 -15.76
CA GLU A 118 -18.12 -19.44 -17.22
C GLU A 118 -16.70 -19.01 -17.64
N ILE A 119 -16.12 -18.05 -16.92
CA ILE A 119 -14.73 -17.63 -17.15
C ILE A 119 -13.78 -18.79 -16.87
N VAL A 120 -13.90 -19.47 -15.74
CA VAL A 120 -13.02 -20.58 -15.37
C VAL A 120 -13.09 -21.72 -16.37
N GLU A 121 -14.29 -22.07 -16.86
CA GLU A 121 -14.49 -23.10 -17.90
C GLU A 121 -13.78 -22.73 -19.21
N ARG A 122 -13.85 -21.45 -19.61
CA ARG A 122 -13.22 -20.96 -20.82
C ARG A 122 -11.69 -20.85 -20.68
N PHE A 123 -11.19 -20.41 -19.51
CA PHE A 123 -9.76 -20.29 -19.23
C PHE A 123 -9.07 -21.64 -19.13
N GLY A 124 -9.75 -22.61 -18.52
CA GLY A 124 -9.15 -23.88 -18.16
C GLY A 124 -8.21 -23.79 -16.95
N TYR A 125 -7.50 -24.88 -16.69
CA TYR A 125 -6.58 -24.99 -15.54
C TYR A 125 -5.12 -25.08 -15.99
N PRO A 126 -4.17 -24.54 -15.19
CA PRO A 126 -4.37 -23.89 -13.89
C PRO A 126 -4.82 -22.43 -14.01
N CYS A 127 -5.75 -22.00 -13.15
CA CYS A 127 -6.13 -20.61 -13.01
C CYS A 127 -6.11 -20.15 -11.55
N VAL A 128 -6.04 -18.84 -11.32
CA VAL A 128 -6.02 -18.25 -9.97
C VAL A 128 -7.19 -17.28 -9.82
N ILE A 129 -8.02 -17.53 -8.82
CA ILE A 129 -9.13 -16.63 -8.45
C ILE A 129 -8.70 -15.78 -7.26
N LYS A 130 -8.93 -14.47 -7.36
CA LYS A 130 -8.56 -13.50 -6.30
C LYS A 130 -9.70 -12.51 -6.09
N PRO A 131 -9.96 -12.07 -4.84
CA PRO A 131 -10.82 -10.91 -4.62
C PRO A 131 -10.20 -9.67 -5.26
N VAL A 132 -11.03 -8.74 -5.74
CA VAL A 132 -10.56 -7.48 -6.36
C VAL A 132 -9.75 -6.66 -5.36
N VAL A 133 -10.29 -6.52 -4.16
CA VAL A 133 -9.66 -5.80 -3.04
C VAL A 133 -9.45 -6.76 -1.87
N GLY A 134 -8.30 -6.66 -1.20
CA GLY A 134 -7.99 -7.50 -0.03
C GLY A 134 -6.52 -7.80 0.12
#